data_bcf7fdf9ccedb4aed0cbae75b633a5aa
#
_entry.id   bcf7fdf9ccedb4aed0cbae75b633a5aa
#
_cell.length_a   1.000
_cell.length_b   1.000
_cell.length_c   1.000
_cell.angle_alpha   90.00
_cell.angle_beta   90.00
_cell.angle_gamma   90.00
#
_symmetry.space_group_name_H-M   'P 1'
#
loop_
_entity.id
_entity.type
_entity.pdbx_description
1 polymer ?
#
loop_
_entity_poly.entity_id
_entity_poly.type
_entity_poly.pdbx_seq_one_letter_code
_entity_poly.pdbx_strand_id
1 'polypeptide(L)'
;LDTSWLARETPRLMQVERVINCAAVASFSKNPTIWPVNVDGTFAFADVLSRSKRLKRFLHVGTAMCCGPQRESPISESWEFPAAEQQLVDYTASKAEIERRMREELPGLPLVVARPSIVVGHRTLGCQASGSIFWVFRMGFALESFTCGLDEQIDVIPVDYCAEALIGLALKPCLGHSLYHISAGHRAACTFGEIDEAFARANGAAPVGERYRKVEVDDLKELAKSFESRIGPANPRLVLRALRLYSGFADLNYLFDNSRLLEEGISAPPRFTDYLDVCVQSSSAVSIPAQMQWDFK
;
A
#
# COMPACT_ATOMS: atom_id res chain seq x y z
N LEU A 1 13.68 -11.03 -16.85
CA LEU A 1 14.71 -10.48 -15.96
C LEU A 1 16.07 -11.05 -16.38
N ASP A 2 17.04 -10.18 -16.60
CA ASP A 2 18.43 -10.64 -16.74
C ASP A 2 18.92 -11.11 -15.36
N THR A 3 19.09 -12.42 -15.19
CA THR A 3 19.61 -13.02 -13.96
C THR A 3 21.14 -13.18 -13.95
N SER A 4 21.82 -12.71 -15.00
CA SER A 4 23.29 -12.84 -15.10
C SER A 4 24.03 -12.13 -13.96
N TRP A 5 23.48 -10.99 -13.49
CA TRP A 5 24.01 -10.28 -12.32
C TRP A 5 23.93 -11.14 -11.05
N LEU A 6 22.88 -11.95 -10.90
CA LEU A 6 22.66 -12.77 -9.72
C LEU A 6 23.79 -13.79 -9.56
N ALA A 7 24.17 -14.47 -10.66
CA ALA A 7 25.30 -15.39 -10.67
C ALA A 7 26.62 -14.69 -10.28
N ARG A 8 26.85 -13.49 -10.80
CA ARG A 8 28.06 -12.68 -10.51
C ARG A 8 28.08 -12.23 -9.04
N GLU A 9 26.98 -11.82 -8.47
CA GLU A 9 26.90 -11.32 -7.09
C GLU A 9 26.71 -12.42 -6.03
N THR A 10 26.49 -13.66 -6.44
CA THR A 10 26.29 -14.79 -5.52
C THR A 10 27.36 -14.88 -4.41
N PRO A 11 28.69 -14.72 -4.67
CA PRO A 11 29.68 -14.77 -3.60
C PRO A 11 29.50 -13.71 -2.51
N ARG A 12 29.01 -12.52 -2.88
CA ARG A 12 28.70 -11.44 -1.93
C ARG A 12 27.41 -11.71 -1.20
N LEU A 13 26.38 -12.20 -1.90
CA LEU A 13 25.09 -12.55 -1.33
C LEU A 13 25.21 -13.65 -0.28
N MET A 14 26.11 -14.62 -0.48
CA MET A 14 26.37 -15.67 0.51
C MET A 14 26.96 -15.15 1.84
N GLN A 15 27.42 -13.89 1.91
CA GLN A 15 27.93 -13.27 3.13
C GLN A 15 26.88 -12.47 3.89
N VAL A 16 25.69 -12.28 3.32
CA VAL A 16 24.61 -11.48 3.92
C VAL A 16 23.91 -12.26 5.02
N GLU A 17 23.65 -11.61 6.15
CA GLU A 17 22.94 -12.20 7.27
C GLU A 17 21.45 -11.83 7.31
N ARG A 18 21.10 -10.66 6.80
CA ARG A 18 19.71 -10.16 6.78
C ARG A 18 19.42 -9.45 5.47
N VAL A 19 18.24 -9.67 4.95
CA VAL A 19 17.75 -9.05 3.72
C VAL A 19 16.39 -8.41 3.97
N ILE A 20 16.18 -7.21 3.45
CA ILE A 20 14.85 -6.61 3.28
C ILE A 20 14.61 -6.52 1.78
N ASN A 21 13.69 -7.34 1.26
CA ASN A 21 13.32 -7.34 -0.14
C ASN A 21 12.03 -6.54 -0.35
N CYS A 22 12.18 -5.28 -0.76
CA CYS A 22 11.07 -4.40 -1.16
C CYS A 22 11.02 -4.15 -2.68
N ALA A 23 11.84 -4.85 -3.45
CA ALA A 23 11.82 -4.72 -4.90
C ALA A 23 10.53 -5.30 -5.50
N ALA A 24 9.78 -4.47 -6.20
CA ALA A 24 8.57 -4.87 -6.89
C ALA A 24 8.15 -3.84 -7.95
N VAL A 25 7.40 -4.29 -8.94
CA VAL A 25 6.58 -3.41 -9.79
C VAL A 25 5.24 -3.23 -9.09
N ALA A 26 5.07 -2.07 -8.45
CA ALA A 26 3.86 -1.69 -7.72
C ALA A 26 2.91 -0.93 -8.65
N SER A 27 2.32 -1.60 -9.63
CA SER A 27 1.37 -1.01 -10.57
C SER A 27 0.01 -1.68 -10.46
N PHE A 28 -1.04 -0.89 -10.28
CA PHE A 28 -2.41 -1.39 -10.31
C PHE A 28 -2.95 -1.49 -11.74
N SER A 29 -2.31 -0.86 -12.71
CA SER A 29 -2.63 -1.04 -14.12
C SER A 29 -1.99 -2.30 -14.68
N LYS A 30 -2.52 -2.80 -15.82
CA LYS A 30 -1.90 -3.92 -16.54
C LYS A 30 -0.46 -3.55 -16.93
N ASN A 31 0.50 -4.31 -16.42
CA ASN A 31 1.91 -4.14 -16.70
C ASN A 31 2.55 -5.53 -16.89
N PRO A 32 3.08 -5.85 -18.08
CA PRO A 32 3.61 -7.19 -18.38
C PRO A 32 4.84 -7.56 -17.58
N THR A 33 5.47 -6.59 -16.89
CA THR A 33 6.66 -6.85 -16.06
C THR A 33 6.31 -7.26 -14.62
N ILE A 34 5.04 -7.19 -14.19
CA ILE A 34 4.63 -7.54 -12.83
C ILE A 34 5.06 -8.97 -12.47
N TRP A 35 4.61 -9.95 -13.22
CA TRP A 35 4.90 -11.36 -12.95
C TRP A 35 6.39 -11.69 -13.05
N PRO A 36 7.10 -11.32 -14.13
CA PRO A 36 8.54 -11.55 -14.24
C PRO A 36 9.37 -10.92 -13.12
N VAL A 37 8.98 -9.72 -12.63
CA VAL A 37 9.73 -9.03 -11.57
C VAL A 37 9.32 -9.52 -10.20
N ASN A 38 8.00 -9.48 -9.90
CA ASN A 38 7.51 -9.72 -8.55
C ASN A 38 7.57 -11.21 -8.17
N VAL A 39 7.38 -12.11 -9.12
CA VAL A 39 7.38 -13.55 -8.87
C VAL A 39 8.71 -14.17 -9.27
N ASP A 40 9.03 -14.21 -10.56
CA ASP A 40 10.17 -15.00 -11.03
C ASP A 40 11.51 -14.44 -10.55
N GLY A 41 11.70 -13.12 -10.62
CA GLY A 41 12.93 -12.47 -10.16
C GLY A 41 13.09 -12.51 -8.65
N THR A 42 12.01 -12.30 -7.90
CA THR A 42 12.03 -12.42 -6.44
C THR A 42 12.31 -13.85 -6.01
N PHE A 43 11.70 -14.83 -6.67
CA PHE A 43 11.93 -16.24 -6.38
C PHE A 43 13.39 -16.65 -6.66
N ALA A 44 13.93 -16.29 -7.81
CA ALA A 44 15.34 -16.57 -8.15
C ALA A 44 16.31 -15.96 -7.14
N PHE A 45 16.03 -14.74 -6.67
CA PHE A 45 16.84 -14.08 -5.63
C PHE A 45 16.74 -14.82 -4.29
N ALA A 46 15.55 -15.19 -3.87
CA ALA A 46 15.30 -15.94 -2.65
C ALA A 46 15.92 -17.35 -2.68
N ASP A 47 15.85 -18.05 -3.82
CA ASP A 47 16.44 -19.38 -4.01
C ASP A 47 17.97 -19.34 -3.85
N VAL A 48 18.66 -18.35 -4.43
CA VAL A 48 20.08 -18.17 -4.20
C VAL A 48 20.39 -18.00 -2.71
N LEU A 49 19.66 -17.14 -2.03
CA LEU A 49 19.87 -16.82 -0.61
C LEU A 49 19.48 -17.97 0.33
N SER A 50 18.52 -18.81 -0.04
CA SER A 50 18.11 -19.98 0.76
C SER A 50 19.25 -20.98 0.99
N ARG A 51 20.29 -20.96 0.14
CA ARG A 51 21.48 -21.80 0.22
C ARG A 51 22.55 -21.23 1.14
N SER A 52 22.40 -20.00 1.61
CA SER A 52 23.38 -19.35 2.50
C SER A 52 23.20 -19.81 3.95
N LYS A 53 24.25 -20.41 4.51
CA LYS A 53 24.30 -20.76 5.94
C LYS A 53 24.44 -19.54 6.87
N ARG A 54 24.70 -18.36 6.31
CA ARG A 54 24.85 -17.10 7.08
C ARG A 54 23.54 -16.34 7.19
N LEU A 55 22.59 -16.59 6.28
CA LEU A 55 21.33 -15.87 6.27
C LEU A 55 20.51 -16.20 7.51
N LYS A 56 20.23 -15.19 8.32
CA LYS A 56 19.43 -15.26 9.55
C LYS A 56 17.98 -14.83 9.33
N ARG A 57 17.75 -13.98 8.30
CA ARG A 57 16.40 -13.47 7.97
C ARG A 57 16.31 -12.98 6.54
N PHE A 58 15.28 -13.42 5.85
CA PHE A 58 14.80 -12.87 4.58
C PHE A 58 13.45 -12.22 4.83
N LEU A 59 13.43 -10.89 5.01
CA LEU A 59 12.21 -10.11 5.18
C LEU A 59 11.68 -9.70 3.81
N HIS A 60 10.58 -10.32 3.40
CA HIS A 60 9.88 -9.97 2.16
C HIS A 60 8.79 -8.93 2.44
N VAL A 61 8.78 -7.86 1.65
CA VAL A 61 7.75 -6.83 1.73
C VAL A 61 6.62 -7.19 0.76
N GLY A 62 5.52 -7.68 1.33
CA GLY A 62 4.28 -8.01 0.64
C GLY A 62 3.34 -6.81 0.50
N THR A 63 2.06 -7.08 0.62
CA THR A 63 0.99 -6.09 0.77
C THR A 63 -0.18 -6.69 1.54
N ALA A 64 -0.80 -5.95 2.45
CA ALA A 64 -1.98 -6.44 3.16
C ALA A 64 -3.17 -6.69 2.21
N MET A 65 -3.21 -5.96 1.09
CA MET A 65 -4.25 -6.10 0.06
C MET A 65 -4.21 -7.44 -0.70
N CYS A 66 -3.18 -8.30 -0.52
CA CYS A 66 -3.16 -9.65 -1.09
C CYS A 66 -4.16 -10.62 -0.45
N CYS A 67 -4.84 -10.19 0.63
CA CYS A 67 -5.93 -10.94 1.23
C CYS A 67 -7.11 -11.15 0.25
N GLY A 68 -7.21 -10.32 -0.82
CA GLY A 68 -8.34 -10.34 -1.73
C GLY A 68 -9.67 -9.98 -1.05
N PRO A 69 -10.82 -10.22 -1.68
CA PRO A 69 -12.13 -9.96 -1.08
C PRO A 69 -12.35 -10.79 0.19
N GLN A 70 -12.65 -10.13 1.30
CA GLN A 70 -12.95 -10.71 2.60
C GLN A 70 -14.31 -10.24 3.09
N ARG A 71 -14.93 -11.00 4.00
CA ARG A 71 -16.22 -10.64 4.61
C ARG A 71 -16.05 -10.03 5.99
N GLU A 72 -14.94 -10.30 6.65
CA GLU A 72 -14.68 -9.88 8.02
C GLU A 72 -13.59 -8.80 8.06
N SER A 73 -13.76 -7.84 8.96
CA SER A 73 -12.78 -6.81 9.28
C SER A 73 -12.70 -6.70 10.81
N PRO A 74 -11.51 -6.57 11.41
CA PRO A 74 -10.18 -6.48 10.77
C PRO A 74 -9.71 -7.80 10.14
N ILE A 75 -8.96 -7.67 9.04
CA ILE A 75 -8.35 -8.82 8.34
C ILE A 75 -7.20 -9.37 9.19
N SER A 76 -7.25 -10.65 9.48
CA SER A 76 -6.22 -11.31 10.29
C SER A 76 -4.92 -11.56 9.51
N GLU A 77 -3.82 -11.68 10.24
CA GLU A 77 -2.49 -12.03 9.72
C GLU A 77 -2.44 -13.53 9.36
N SER A 78 -3.00 -13.89 8.21
CA SER A 78 -3.14 -15.27 7.74
C SER A 78 -2.30 -15.55 6.50
N TRP A 79 -1.84 -16.80 6.37
CA TRP A 79 -1.18 -17.32 5.16
C TRP A 79 -2.18 -17.82 4.11
N GLU A 80 -3.46 -17.69 4.38
CA GLU A 80 -4.50 -18.07 3.43
C GLU A 80 -4.69 -16.95 2.40
N PHE A 81 -4.76 -17.35 1.15
CA PHE A 81 -4.97 -16.43 0.02
C PHE A 81 -6.17 -16.90 -0.79
N PRO A 82 -6.97 -16.00 -1.31
CA PRO A 82 -7.95 -16.34 -2.33
C PRO A 82 -7.26 -16.76 -3.63
N ALA A 83 -7.99 -17.45 -4.49
CA ALA A 83 -7.51 -17.78 -5.83
C ALA A 83 -7.10 -16.52 -6.61
N ALA A 84 -6.13 -16.65 -7.53
CA ALA A 84 -5.60 -15.52 -8.28
C ALA A 84 -6.68 -14.72 -9.03
N GLU A 85 -7.71 -15.39 -9.52
CA GLU A 85 -8.85 -14.81 -10.25
C GLU A 85 -9.75 -13.94 -9.36
N GLN A 86 -9.64 -14.10 -8.04
CA GLN A 86 -10.39 -13.31 -7.05
C GLN A 86 -9.62 -12.06 -6.61
N GLN A 87 -8.37 -11.92 -7.02
CA GLN A 87 -7.58 -10.73 -6.75
C GLN A 87 -8.03 -9.55 -7.62
N LEU A 88 -8.05 -8.34 -7.05
CA LEU A 88 -8.51 -7.15 -7.75
C LEU A 88 -7.59 -6.75 -8.92
N VAL A 89 -6.30 -6.99 -8.77
CA VAL A 89 -5.27 -6.60 -9.75
C VAL A 89 -4.11 -7.59 -9.79
N ASP A 90 -3.38 -7.64 -10.92
CA ASP A 90 -2.20 -8.49 -11.10
C ASP A 90 -1.12 -8.26 -10.03
N TYR A 91 -1.00 -7.03 -9.52
CA TYR A 91 -0.05 -6.70 -8.45
C TYR A 91 -0.33 -7.50 -7.18
N THR A 92 -1.57 -7.47 -6.66
CA THR A 92 -1.91 -8.22 -5.43
C THR A 92 -1.83 -9.72 -5.63
N ALA A 93 -2.24 -10.22 -6.81
CA ALA A 93 -2.09 -11.63 -7.19
C ALA A 93 -0.62 -12.06 -7.21
N SER A 94 0.27 -11.25 -7.80
CA SER A 94 1.70 -11.56 -7.85
C SER A 94 2.36 -11.56 -6.46
N LYS A 95 1.90 -10.69 -5.55
CA LYS A 95 2.39 -10.67 -4.16
C LYS A 95 1.95 -11.90 -3.37
N ALA A 96 0.68 -12.33 -3.51
CA ALA A 96 0.19 -13.57 -2.91
C ALA A 96 0.96 -14.79 -3.44
N GLU A 97 1.17 -14.87 -4.76
CA GLU A 97 1.85 -15.99 -5.39
C GLU A 97 3.31 -16.13 -4.96
N ILE A 98 4.07 -15.04 -4.90
CA ILE A 98 5.47 -15.13 -4.49
C ILE A 98 5.62 -15.52 -3.01
N GLU A 99 4.75 -15.04 -2.13
CA GLU A 99 4.76 -15.44 -0.72
C GLU A 99 4.46 -16.94 -0.58
N ARG A 100 3.44 -17.44 -1.31
CA ARG A 100 3.10 -18.87 -1.35
C ARG A 100 4.29 -19.70 -1.85
N ARG A 101 4.89 -19.34 -2.98
CA ARG A 101 6.01 -20.06 -3.57
C ARG A 101 7.23 -20.11 -2.66
N MET A 102 7.63 -18.98 -2.08
CA MET A 102 8.77 -18.96 -1.16
C MET A 102 8.54 -19.87 0.05
N ARG A 103 7.33 -19.87 0.59
CA ARG A 103 6.99 -20.71 1.74
C ARG A 103 6.98 -22.21 1.41
N GLU A 104 6.44 -22.59 0.26
CA GLU A 104 6.25 -24.00 -0.14
C GLU A 104 7.52 -24.59 -0.77
N GLU A 105 8.19 -23.83 -1.65
CA GLU A 105 9.29 -24.32 -2.47
C GLU A 105 10.68 -24.08 -1.85
N LEU A 106 10.80 -23.15 -0.87
CA LEU A 106 12.05 -22.82 -0.20
C LEU A 106 12.00 -23.02 1.32
N PRO A 107 11.78 -24.25 1.83
CA PRO A 107 11.60 -24.50 3.27
C PRO A 107 12.84 -24.16 4.11
N GLY A 108 14.02 -24.05 3.50
CA GLY A 108 15.26 -23.63 4.16
C GLY A 108 15.45 -22.12 4.25
N LEU A 109 14.60 -21.33 3.63
CA LEU A 109 14.66 -19.86 3.68
C LEU A 109 14.13 -19.37 5.03
N PRO A 110 14.91 -18.57 5.81
CA PRO A 110 14.41 -17.96 7.05
C PRO A 110 13.46 -16.81 6.73
N LEU A 111 12.32 -17.16 6.12
CA LEU A 111 11.33 -16.22 5.57
C LEU A 111 10.53 -15.55 6.67
N VAL A 112 10.47 -14.24 6.62
CA VAL A 112 9.50 -13.39 7.32
C VAL A 112 8.82 -12.51 6.28
N VAL A 113 7.51 -12.40 6.35
CA VAL A 113 6.73 -11.54 5.46
C VAL A 113 6.16 -10.38 6.25
N ALA A 114 6.36 -9.18 5.74
CA ALA A 114 5.74 -7.97 6.24
C ALA A 114 4.83 -7.40 5.14
N ARG A 115 3.56 -7.22 5.46
CA ARG A 115 2.51 -6.75 4.55
C ARG A 115 2.05 -5.36 4.95
N PRO A 116 2.61 -4.28 4.35
CA PRO A 116 2.09 -2.94 4.57
C PRO A 116 0.65 -2.81 4.09
N SER A 117 -0.14 -2.01 4.81
CA SER A 117 -1.43 -1.49 4.34
C SER A 117 -1.20 -0.38 3.29
N ILE A 118 -2.08 0.58 3.20
CA ILE A 118 -1.92 1.69 2.26
C ILE A 118 -0.85 2.66 2.79
N VAL A 119 0.25 2.80 2.06
CA VAL A 119 1.36 3.69 2.44
C VAL A 119 1.20 5.03 1.75
N VAL A 120 0.96 6.10 2.53
CA VAL A 120 0.77 7.45 2.00
C VAL A 120 1.53 8.47 2.85
N GLY A 121 2.32 9.29 2.19
CA GLY A 121 3.03 10.40 2.84
C GLY A 121 4.17 9.96 3.76
N HIS A 122 4.76 10.97 4.38
CA HIS A 122 5.80 10.88 5.39
C HIS A 122 5.46 11.91 6.47
N ARG A 123 5.66 11.60 7.75
CA ARG A 123 5.25 12.48 8.88
C ARG A 123 5.79 13.92 8.79
N THR A 124 6.96 14.11 8.22
CA THR A 124 7.60 15.44 8.13
C THR A 124 7.89 15.91 6.70
N LEU A 125 7.97 15.02 5.72
CA LEU A 125 8.24 15.34 4.31
C LEU A 125 6.97 15.32 3.44
N GLY A 126 5.84 14.90 4.01
CA GLY A 126 4.58 14.79 3.29
C GLY A 126 4.68 13.89 2.06
N CYS A 127 4.16 14.33 0.92
CA CYS A 127 4.13 13.55 -0.31
C CYS A 127 5.46 13.49 -1.08
N GLN A 128 6.53 14.14 -0.61
CA GLN A 128 7.84 14.13 -1.30
C GLN A 128 8.47 12.74 -1.30
N ALA A 129 8.33 12.01 -0.19
CA ALA A 129 8.88 10.66 -0.06
C ALA A 129 7.93 9.59 -0.62
N SER A 130 6.62 9.77 -0.48
CA SER A 130 5.59 8.87 -1.00
C SER A 130 4.29 9.63 -1.24
N GLY A 131 3.99 9.96 -2.47
CA GLY A 131 2.69 10.53 -2.86
C GLY A 131 1.60 9.46 -2.87
N SER A 132 1.92 8.27 -3.34
CA SER A 132 0.97 7.16 -3.49
C SER A 132 -0.42 7.64 -3.91
N ILE A 133 -1.48 7.11 -3.30
CA ILE A 133 -2.87 7.47 -3.60
C ILE A 133 -3.33 8.81 -2.98
N PHE A 134 -2.45 9.65 -2.46
CA PHE A 134 -2.86 10.92 -1.82
C PHE A 134 -3.71 11.81 -2.74
N TRP A 135 -3.46 11.74 -4.05
CA TRP A 135 -4.27 12.44 -5.06
C TRP A 135 -5.74 11.99 -5.06
N VAL A 136 -6.06 10.74 -4.66
CA VAL A 136 -7.45 10.23 -4.57
C VAL A 136 -8.18 10.97 -3.46
N PHE A 137 -7.56 11.15 -2.29
CA PHE A 137 -8.13 11.92 -1.19
C PHE A 137 -8.37 13.38 -1.59
N ARG A 138 -7.38 14.01 -2.25
CA ARG A 138 -7.54 15.36 -2.81
C ARG A 138 -8.69 15.44 -3.81
N MET A 139 -8.84 14.42 -4.64
CA MET A 139 -9.91 14.31 -5.63
C MET A 139 -11.28 14.23 -4.95
N GLY A 140 -11.44 13.32 -3.99
CA GLY A 140 -12.68 13.17 -3.21
C GLY A 140 -13.10 14.47 -2.53
N PHE A 141 -12.16 15.17 -1.89
CA PHE A 141 -12.39 16.49 -1.29
C PHE A 141 -12.82 17.53 -2.33
N ALA A 142 -12.10 17.64 -3.46
CA ALA A 142 -12.41 18.62 -4.50
C ALA A 142 -13.73 18.36 -5.23
N LEU A 143 -14.08 17.09 -5.45
CA LEU A 143 -15.33 16.69 -6.12
C LEU A 143 -16.53 16.64 -5.17
N GLU A 144 -16.29 16.67 -3.84
CA GLU A 144 -17.31 16.48 -2.81
C GLU A 144 -18.04 15.13 -2.96
N SER A 145 -17.36 14.14 -3.56
CA SER A 145 -17.95 12.84 -3.90
C SER A 145 -16.91 11.76 -4.12
N PHE A 146 -17.20 10.55 -3.65
CA PHE A 146 -16.48 9.32 -4.01
C PHE A 146 -17.38 8.09 -3.76
N THR A 147 -16.85 6.88 -3.97
CA THR A 147 -17.62 5.64 -3.80
C THR A 147 -17.73 5.17 -2.35
N CYS A 148 -16.90 5.67 -1.43
CA CYS A 148 -16.99 5.39 0.00
C CYS A 148 -17.84 6.42 0.74
N GLY A 149 -18.44 6.03 1.87
CA GLY A 149 -19.16 6.91 2.80
C GLY A 149 -18.19 7.59 3.77
N LEU A 150 -18.63 8.72 4.36
CA LEU A 150 -17.80 9.45 5.35
C LEU A 150 -17.65 8.68 6.67
N ASP A 151 -18.52 7.74 6.98
CA ASP A 151 -18.49 6.84 8.14
C ASP A 151 -17.61 5.59 7.93
N GLU A 152 -17.25 5.30 6.69
CA GLU A 152 -16.37 4.18 6.35
C GLU A 152 -14.92 4.50 6.73
N GLN A 153 -14.14 3.44 7.02
CA GLN A 153 -12.77 3.55 7.51
C GLN A 153 -11.76 3.20 6.44
N ILE A 154 -10.54 3.69 6.62
CA ILE A 154 -9.40 3.33 5.78
C ILE A 154 -8.15 3.14 6.63
N ASP A 155 -7.34 2.15 6.24
CA ASP A 155 -6.09 1.80 6.90
C ASP A 155 -4.91 2.41 6.13
N VAL A 156 -4.38 3.51 6.64
CA VAL A 156 -3.28 4.27 6.01
C VAL A 156 -2.16 4.48 7.01
N ILE A 157 -0.93 4.25 6.56
CA ILE A 157 0.31 4.48 7.34
C ILE A 157 1.28 5.37 6.57
N PRO A 158 2.16 6.12 7.24
CA PRO A 158 3.21 6.88 6.56
C PRO A 158 4.42 5.99 6.22
N VAL A 159 5.15 6.37 5.17
CA VAL A 159 6.28 5.59 4.63
C VAL A 159 7.44 5.45 5.63
N ASP A 160 7.71 6.45 6.44
CA ASP A 160 8.75 6.43 7.45
C ASP A 160 8.41 5.45 8.60
N TYR A 161 7.15 5.39 9.03
CA TYR A 161 6.71 4.35 9.98
C TYR A 161 6.85 2.94 9.37
N CYS A 162 6.45 2.78 8.11
CA CYS A 162 6.62 1.52 7.40
C CYS A 162 8.10 1.10 7.38
N ALA A 163 9.01 2.02 7.06
CA ALA A 163 10.45 1.76 7.04
C ALA A 163 11.00 1.42 8.44
N GLU A 164 10.59 2.16 9.49
CA GLU A 164 10.97 1.89 10.88
C GLU A 164 10.54 0.48 11.31
N ALA A 165 9.30 0.09 10.98
CA ALA A 165 8.79 -1.25 11.28
C ALA A 165 9.55 -2.35 10.54
N LEU A 166 9.83 -2.17 9.25
CA LEU A 166 10.63 -3.11 8.45
C LEU A 166 12.05 -3.29 9.03
N ILE A 167 12.72 -2.20 9.41
CA ILE A 167 14.04 -2.23 10.03
C ILE A 167 13.95 -2.92 11.40
N GLY A 168 12.96 -2.59 12.21
CA GLY A 168 12.72 -3.23 13.51
C GLY A 168 12.57 -4.74 13.38
N LEU A 169 11.69 -5.20 12.48
CA LEU A 169 11.51 -6.63 12.19
C LEU A 169 12.80 -7.27 11.64
N ALA A 170 13.55 -6.59 10.78
CA ALA A 170 14.78 -7.13 10.22
C ALA A 170 15.87 -7.32 11.26
N LEU A 171 16.02 -6.39 12.22
CA LEU A 171 17.12 -6.36 13.17
C LEU A 171 16.84 -7.09 14.49
N LYS A 172 15.59 -7.27 14.88
CA LYS A 172 15.23 -7.96 16.12
C LYS A 172 15.82 -9.39 16.13
N PRO A 173 16.48 -9.83 17.20
CA PRO A 173 17.14 -11.15 17.22
C PRO A 173 16.18 -12.30 16.98
N CYS A 174 15.06 -12.32 17.69
CA CYS A 174 14.01 -13.33 17.56
C CYS A 174 12.66 -12.67 17.30
N LEU A 175 11.85 -13.29 16.47
CA LEU A 175 10.48 -12.88 16.18
C LEU A 175 9.52 -13.98 16.62
N GLY A 176 8.37 -13.60 17.17
CA GLY A 176 7.31 -14.52 17.57
C GLY A 176 6.55 -15.12 16.40
N HIS A 177 6.55 -14.42 15.25
CA HIS A 177 5.79 -14.80 14.07
C HIS A 177 6.63 -14.68 12.79
N SER A 178 6.15 -15.27 11.71
CA SER A 178 6.76 -15.17 10.37
C SER A 178 5.95 -14.31 9.40
N LEU A 179 4.80 -13.78 9.84
CA LEU A 179 3.92 -12.93 9.05
C LEU A 179 3.37 -11.80 9.91
N TYR A 180 3.51 -10.57 9.39
CA TYR A 180 3.12 -9.33 10.06
C TYR A 180 2.38 -8.41 9.10
N HIS A 181 1.31 -7.77 9.56
CA HIS A 181 0.79 -6.57 8.92
C HIS A 181 1.48 -5.33 9.48
N ILE A 182 1.92 -4.43 8.60
CA ILE A 182 2.33 -3.08 8.98
C ILE A 182 1.18 -2.16 8.59
N SER A 183 0.29 -1.90 9.54
CA SER A 183 -1.00 -1.27 9.28
C SER A 183 -1.39 -0.31 10.41
N ALA A 184 -2.36 0.57 10.14
CA ALA A 184 -2.95 1.42 11.15
C ALA A 184 -3.69 0.60 12.21
N GLY A 185 -4.28 -0.51 11.79
CA GLY A 185 -5.12 -1.33 12.65
C GLY A 185 -6.34 -0.56 13.16
N HIS A 186 -7.08 -1.18 14.05
CA HIS A 186 -8.30 -0.58 14.58
C HIS A 186 -8.07 0.74 15.35
N ARG A 187 -6.89 0.92 15.95
CA ARG A 187 -6.62 2.07 16.84
C ARG A 187 -6.23 3.34 16.09
N ALA A 188 -5.58 3.24 14.95
CA ALA A 188 -5.06 4.37 14.21
C ALA A 188 -5.72 4.58 12.84
N ALA A 189 -6.62 3.69 12.43
CA ALA A 189 -7.47 3.90 11.25
C ALA A 189 -8.29 5.18 11.39
N CYS A 190 -8.60 5.80 10.25
CA CYS A 190 -9.41 7.02 10.19
C CYS A 190 -10.68 6.75 9.38
N THR A 191 -11.77 7.43 9.74
CA THR A 191 -12.94 7.51 8.85
C THR A 191 -12.68 8.54 7.74
N PHE A 192 -13.39 8.41 6.62
CA PHE A 192 -13.31 9.43 5.57
C PHE A 192 -13.84 10.79 6.04
N GLY A 193 -14.76 10.82 7.02
CA GLY A 193 -15.22 12.05 7.67
C GLY A 193 -14.10 12.74 8.46
N GLU A 194 -13.32 12.01 9.25
CA GLU A 194 -12.16 12.57 9.95
C GLU A 194 -11.10 13.09 8.98
N ILE A 195 -10.93 12.40 7.84
CA ILE A 195 -10.02 12.84 6.76
C ILE A 195 -10.55 14.12 6.12
N ASP A 196 -11.85 14.24 5.84
CA ASP A 196 -12.49 15.45 5.32
C ASP A 196 -12.25 16.65 6.24
N GLU A 197 -12.47 16.48 7.55
CA GLU A 197 -12.19 17.52 8.54
C GLU A 197 -10.71 17.92 8.58
N ALA A 198 -9.80 16.95 8.47
CA ALA A 198 -8.36 17.22 8.45
C ALA A 198 -7.95 17.96 7.17
N PHE A 199 -8.51 17.60 6.00
CA PHE A 199 -8.31 18.35 4.76
C PHE A 199 -8.82 19.78 4.86
N ALA A 200 -10.01 19.96 5.40
CA ALA A 200 -10.61 21.28 5.60
C ALA A 200 -9.71 22.18 6.47
N ARG A 201 -9.25 21.66 7.61
CA ARG A 201 -8.31 22.38 8.49
C ARG A 201 -7.02 22.76 7.76
N ALA A 202 -6.41 21.81 7.03
CA ALA A 202 -5.16 22.03 6.31
C ALA A 202 -5.26 23.08 5.20
N ASN A 203 -6.46 23.23 4.61
CA ASN A 203 -6.72 24.20 3.54
C ASN A 203 -7.37 25.51 4.05
N GLY A 204 -7.62 25.65 5.35
CA GLY A 204 -8.33 26.83 5.90
C GLY A 204 -9.77 26.94 5.39
N ALA A 205 -10.43 25.81 5.14
CA ALA A 205 -11.76 25.70 4.57
C ALA A 205 -12.74 25.01 5.53
N ALA A 206 -14.02 25.01 5.20
CA ALA A 206 -15.02 24.19 5.88
C ALA A 206 -14.98 22.74 5.35
N PRO A 207 -15.26 21.72 6.18
CA PRO A 207 -15.42 20.35 5.73
C PRO A 207 -16.51 20.25 4.65
N VAL A 208 -16.38 19.26 3.77
CA VAL A 208 -17.44 18.94 2.80
C VAL A 208 -18.69 18.50 3.57
N GLY A 209 -18.54 17.60 4.54
CA GLY A 209 -19.59 17.22 5.47
C GLY A 209 -20.87 16.79 4.76
N GLU A 210 -22.02 17.39 5.11
CA GLU A 210 -23.35 17.07 4.55
C GLU A 210 -23.48 17.29 3.03
N ARG A 211 -22.55 18.04 2.40
CA ARG A 211 -22.53 18.23 0.94
C ARG A 211 -21.95 17.02 0.22
N TYR A 212 -21.20 16.18 0.96
CA TYR A 212 -20.58 14.98 0.39
C TYR A 212 -21.63 14.01 -0.16
N ARG A 213 -21.33 13.40 -1.28
CA ARG A 213 -22.19 12.39 -1.91
C ARG A 213 -21.43 11.10 -2.14
N LYS A 214 -21.85 10.02 -1.49
CA LYS A 214 -21.46 8.67 -1.90
C LYS A 214 -22.15 8.38 -3.24
N VAL A 215 -21.37 7.91 -4.21
CA VAL A 215 -21.85 7.61 -5.57
C VAL A 215 -21.48 6.19 -5.95
N GLU A 216 -22.29 5.58 -6.79
CA GLU A 216 -21.96 4.27 -7.36
C GLU A 216 -20.85 4.41 -8.41
N VAL A 217 -20.07 3.31 -8.60
CA VAL A 217 -18.95 3.28 -9.57
C VAL A 217 -19.41 3.66 -10.99
N ASP A 218 -20.61 3.24 -11.37
CA ASP A 218 -21.18 3.56 -12.68
C ASP A 218 -21.55 5.04 -12.84
N ASP A 219 -21.81 5.73 -11.73
CA ASP A 219 -22.16 7.15 -11.73
C ASP A 219 -20.93 8.08 -11.73
N LEU A 220 -19.72 7.55 -11.51
CA LEU A 220 -18.48 8.32 -11.60
C LEU A 220 -18.34 9.11 -12.93
N LYS A 221 -18.94 8.60 -14.00
CA LYS A 221 -18.97 9.30 -15.31
C LYS A 221 -19.70 10.66 -15.26
N GLU A 222 -20.66 10.83 -14.38
CA GLU A 222 -21.38 12.10 -14.21
C GLU A 222 -20.48 13.16 -13.56
N LEU A 223 -19.56 12.75 -12.67
CA LEU A 223 -18.55 13.64 -12.07
C LEU A 223 -17.59 14.20 -13.11
N ALA A 224 -17.40 13.51 -14.25
CA ALA A 224 -16.49 13.98 -15.31
C ALA A 224 -16.87 15.36 -15.85
N LYS A 225 -18.14 15.75 -15.78
CA LYS A 225 -18.63 17.08 -16.20
C LYS A 225 -18.06 18.22 -15.35
N SER A 226 -17.65 17.93 -14.12
CA SER A 226 -17.10 18.90 -13.18
C SER A 226 -15.58 18.85 -13.03
N PHE A 227 -14.88 17.92 -13.70
CA PHE A 227 -13.43 17.74 -13.48
C PHE A 227 -12.65 19.02 -13.77
N GLU A 228 -12.84 19.63 -14.94
CA GLU A 228 -12.09 20.84 -15.31
C GLU A 228 -12.25 21.97 -14.31
N SER A 229 -13.48 22.22 -13.84
CA SER A 229 -13.78 23.28 -12.89
C SER A 229 -13.32 22.99 -11.45
N ARG A 230 -13.26 21.70 -11.05
CA ARG A 230 -12.94 21.30 -9.67
C ARG A 230 -11.48 20.91 -9.48
N ILE A 231 -10.85 20.25 -10.46
CA ILE A 231 -9.49 19.72 -10.33
C ILE A 231 -8.50 20.29 -11.36
N GLY A 232 -8.98 21.13 -12.27
CA GLY A 232 -8.20 21.70 -13.36
C GLY A 232 -8.15 20.84 -14.61
N PRO A 233 -7.42 21.29 -15.65
CA PRO A 233 -7.35 20.61 -16.93
C PRO A 233 -6.84 19.18 -16.80
N ALA A 234 -7.62 18.21 -17.27
CA ALA A 234 -7.28 16.80 -17.23
C ALA A 234 -7.95 16.05 -18.37
N ASN A 235 -7.41 14.89 -18.74
CA ASN A 235 -8.10 13.96 -19.62
C ASN A 235 -9.18 13.20 -18.84
N PRO A 236 -10.49 13.45 -19.06
CA PRO A 236 -11.55 12.84 -18.25
C PRO A 236 -11.55 11.32 -18.31
N ARG A 237 -11.14 10.71 -19.43
CA ARG A 237 -11.09 9.25 -19.59
C ARG A 237 -10.01 8.63 -18.68
N LEU A 238 -8.85 9.29 -18.57
CA LEU A 238 -7.78 8.82 -17.66
C LEU A 238 -8.19 8.96 -16.20
N VAL A 239 -8.78 10.10 -15.84
CA VAL A 239 -9.28 10.33 -14.47
C VAL A 239 -10.33 9.29 -14.11
N LEU A 240 -11.33 9.05 -14.95
CA LEU A 240 -12.36 8.05 -14.72
C LEU A 240 -11.80 6.63 -14.59
N ARG A 241 -10.82 6.28 -15.44
CA ARG A 241 -10.15 4.98 -15.34
C ARG A 241 -9.43 4.83 -14.01
N ALA A 242 -8.74 5.87 -13.57
CA ALA A 242 -8.04 5.88 -12.29
C ALA A 242 -9.04 5.79 -11.11
N LEU A 243 -10.09 6.61 -11.09
CA LEU A 243 -11.10 6.57 -10.05
C LEU A 243 -11.77 5.20 -9.92
N ARG A 244 -12.15 4.56 -11.04
CA ARG A 244 -12.72 3.21 -11.04
C ARG A 244 -11.77 2.15 -10.48
N LEU A 245 -10.47 2.29 -10.73
CA LEU A 245 -9.48 1.37 -10.20
C LEU A 245 -9.40 1.48 -8.67
N TYR A 246 -9.36 2.71 -8.15
CA TYR A 246 -9.23 2.94 -6.72
C TYR A 246 -10.54 2.80 -5.95
N SER A 247 -11.69 2.99 -6.59
CA SER A 247 -13.00 2.72 -5.98
C SER A 247 -13.13 1.27 -5.52
N GLY A 248 -12.66 0.32 -6.34
CA GLY A 248 -12.68 -1.09 -5.96
C GLY A 248 -11.90 -1.42 -4.68
N PHE A 249 -10.88 -0.62 -4.34
CA PHE A 249 -10.16 -0.75 -3.07
C PHE A 249 -10.84 0.03 -1.93
N ALA A 250 -11.42 1.19 -2.21
CA ALA A 250 -12.13 1.98 -1.20
C ALA A 250 -13.40 1.27 -0.70
N ASP A 251 -14.11 0.59 -1.60
CA ASP A 251 -15.34 -0.15 -1.27
C ASP A 251 -15.10 -1.36 -0.36
N LEU A 252 -13.84 -1.82 -0.22
CA LEU A 252 -13.53 -2.92 0.67
C LEU A 252 -13.67 -2.58 2.15
N ASN A 253 -13.49 -1.31 2.53
CA ASN A 253 -13.57 -0.82 3.92
C ASN A 253 -12.75 -1.68 4.90
N TYR A 254 -11.53 -2.06 4.51
CA TYR A 254 -10.69 -2.99 5.26
C TYR A 254 -9.82 -2.30 6.30
N LEU A 255 -9.79 -2.91 7.48
CA LEU A 255 -8.76 -2.72 8.50
C LEU A 255 -7.93 -4.00 8.60
N PHE A 256 -6.65 -3.86 8.86
CA PHE A 256 -5.75 -5.00 8.99
C PHE A 256 -5.29 -5.13 10.44
N ASP A 257 -5.44 -6.32 11.01
CA ASP A 257 -4.91 -6.61 12.34
C ASP A 257 -3.38 -6.43 12.33
N ASN A 258 -2.86 -5.72 13.33
CA ASN A 258 -1.43 -5.47 13.51
C ASN A 258 -0.94 -5.90 14.90
N SER A 259 -1.70 -6.75 15.57
CA SER A 259 -1.40 -7.20 16.94
C SER A 259 -0.03 -7.86 17.06
N ARG A 260 0.33 -8.72 16.11
CA ARG A 260 1.66 -9.36 16.07
C ARG A 260 2.79 -8.35 15.97
N LEU A 261 2.63 -7.30 15.15
CA LEU A 261 3.64 -6.24 15.04
C LEU A 261 3.84 -5.52 16.37
N LEU A 262 2.76 -5.20 17.06
CA LEU A 262 2.78 -4.55 18.36
C LEU A 262 3.36 -5.46 19.46
N GLU A 263 3.08 -6.77 19.43
CA GLU A 263 3.68 -7.78 20.32
C GLU A 263 5.19 -7.86 20.15
N GLU A 264 5.72 -7.57 18.97
CA GLU A 264 7.17 -7.45 18.75
C GLU A 264 7.78 -6.18 19.37
N GLY A 265 6.98 -5.32 19.99
CA GLY A 265 7.44 -4.07 20.60
C GLY A 265 7.66 -2.93 19.57
N ILE A 266 7.16 -3.09 18.36
CA ILE A 266 7.12 -1.99 17.38
C ILE A 266 6.03 -1.00 17.85
N SER A 267 6.35 0.28 17.84
CA SER A 267 5.41 1.33 18.26
C SER A 267 4.15 1.35 17.40
N ALA A 268 3.03 1.77 17.98
CA ALA A 268 1.81 1.98 17.22
C ALA A 268 2.00 3.08 16.15
N PRO A 269 1.37 2.95 14.97
CA PRO A 269 1.46 3.96 13.93
C PRO A 269 0.73 5.26 14.33
N PRO A 270 1.13 6.40 13.77
CA PRO A 270 0.33 7.62 13.86
C PRO A 270 -0.95 7.47 13.03
N ARG A 271 -1.97 8.24 13.37
CA ARG A 271 -3.18 8.35 12.53
C ARG A 271 -2.86 9.15 11.26
N PHE A 272 -3.51 8.83 10.17
CA PHE A 272 -3.33 9.57 8.92
C PHE A 272 -3.64 11.06 9.09
N THR A 273 -4.63 11.41 9.88
CA THR A 273 -5.02 12.77 10.20
C THR A 273 -3.97 13.58 10.96
N ASP A 274 -2.98 12.91 11.61
CA ASP A 274 -1.93 13.59 12.39
C ASP A 274 -0.84 14.22 11.51
N TYR A 275 -0.71 13.80 10.24
CA TYR A 275 0.30 14.30 9.30
C TYR A 275 -0.27 14.66 7.92
N LEU A 276 -1.59 14.66 7.79
CA LEU A 276 -2.27 14.97 6.55
C LEU A 276 -2.01 16.42 6.10
N ASP A 277 -1.91 17.36 7.03
CA ASP A 277 -1.58 18.76 6.76
C ASP A 277 -0.21 18.91 6.08
N VAL A 278 0.79 18.14 6.51
CA VAL A 278 2.12 18.10 5.87
C VAL A 278 1.99 17.55 4.43
N CYS A 279 1.15 16.54 4.21
CA CYS A 279 0.87 16.02 2.87
C CYS A 279 0.19 17.06 1.97
N VAL A 280 -0.78 17.81 2.49
CA VAL A 280 -1.45 18.92 1.78
C VAL A 280 -0.44 20.00 1.41
N GLN A 281 0.34 20.49 2.36
CA GLN A 281 1.33 21.55 2.16
C GLN A 281 2.37 21.13 1.12
N SER A 282 2.96 19.94 1.23
CA SER A 282 4.00 19.45 0.32
C SER A 282 3.51 19.18 -1.10
N SER A 283 2.19 19.03 -1.30
CA SER A 283 1.58 18.80 -2.61
C SER A 283 0.82 20.02 -3.16
N SER A 284 0.79 21.14 -2.45
CA SER A 284 0.00 22.34 -2.81
C SER A 284 0.36 22.94 -4.17
N ALA A 285 1.63 22.90 -4.57
CA ALA A 285 2.12 23.39 -5.85
C ALA A 285 1.87 22.43 -7.03
N VAL A 286 1.36 21.21 -6.77
CA VAL A 286 1.13 20.20 -7.80
C VAL A 286 -0.36 20.00 -8.00
N SER A 287 -0.83 20.11 -9.24
CA SER A 287 -2.25 19.84 -9.54
C SER A 287 -2.62 18.37 -9.28
N ILE A 288 -3.89 18.12 -8.93
CA ILE A 288 -4.37 16.75 -8.70
C ILE A 288 -4.10 15.83 -9.91
N PRO A 289 -4.39 16.26 -11.18
CA PRO A 289 -4.07 15.44 -12.34
C PRO A 289 -2.58 15.18 -12.54
N ALA A 290 -1.70 16.13 -12.20
CA ALA A 290 -0.26 15.93 -12.29
C ALA A 290 0.23 14.94 -11.22
N GLN A 291 -0.28 15.02 -10.00
CA GLN A 291 0.05 14.07 -8.94
C GLN A 291 -0.46 12.65 -9.27
N MET A 292 -1.67 12.53 -9.85
CA MET A 292 -2.21 11.25 -10.33
C MET A 292 -1.27 10.56 -11.34
N GLN A 293 -0.61 11.33 -12.22
CA GLN A 293 0.31 10.77 -13.21
C GLN A 293 1.54 10.10 -12.58
N TRP A 294 1.89 10.39 -11.34
CA TRP A 294 3.00 9.71 -10.66
C TRP A 294 2.72 8.23 -10.41
N ASP A 295 1.45 7.85 -10.21
CA ASP A 295 1.04 6.45 -9.99
C ASP A 295 0.96 5.62 -11.28
N PHE A 296 0.91 6.27 -12.44
CA PHE A 296 0.69 5.62 -13.75
C PHE A 296 1.92 5.68 -14.67
N LYS A 297 3.11 5.91 -14.10
CA LYS A 297 4.39 5.91 -14.84
C LYS A 297 4.93 4.51 -15.05
#